data_0cdd4e576fd8b44970e77c90d14ea5a3
#
_entry.id   0cdd4e576fd8b44970e77c90d14ea5a3
#
_cell.length_a   1.000
_cell.length_b   1.000
_cell.length_c   1.000
_cell.angle_alpha   90.00
_cell.angle_beta   90.00
_cell.angle_gamma   90.00
#
_symmetry.space_group_name_H-M   'P 1'
#
loop_
_entity.id
_entity.type
_entity.pdbx_description
1 polymer ?
#
loop_
_entity_poly.entity_id
_entity_poly.type
_entity_poly.pdbx_seq_one_letter_code
_entity_poly.pdbx_strand_id
1 'polypeptide(L)'
;MVSRRFAMLAWCAVFAAPALAAPAMTNLKVEVKTLGGNPIERASVVVRFVEGRSVAKFGKRIRTNWEMRTNQDGVVKIPPIPQGKILIQVIAKGFQTFGQTYDVNEEEKTIEVRLKPPQPQHTEHR
;
A
#
# COMPACT_ATOMS: atom_id res chain seq x y z
N MET A 1 52.17 11.91 46.27
CA MET A 1 51.28 11.13 45.90
C MET A 1 50.41 11.57 44.84
N VAL A 2 50.54 11.13 43.77
CA VAL A 2 49.79 11.54 42.64
C VAL A 2 48.75 10.58 42.32
N SER A 3 47.58 10.99 42.51
CA SER A 3 46.57 10.14 42.13
C SER A 3 46.29 10.32 40.67
N ARG A 4 46.63 9.38 39.96
CA ARG A 4 46.36 9.44 38.64
C ARG A 4 45.03 9.14 38.33
N ARG A 5 44.30 10.00 38.21
CA ARG A 5 43.02 9.84 37.84
C ARG A 5 42.94 9.81 36.42
N PHE A 6 43.09 8.78 35.81
CA PHE A 6 42.74 8.65 34.46
C PHE A 6 41.31 8.49 34.39
N ALA A 7 40.64 9.54 34.18
CA ALA A 7 39.31 9.42 33.71
C ALA A 7 39.41 8.73 32.38
N MET A 8 39.29 7.48 32.42
CA MET A 8 39.10 6.77 31.21
C MET A 8 37.74 7.21 30.72
N LEU A 9 37.78 8.19 29.91
CA LEU A 9 36.62 8.50 29.13
C LEU A 9 36.42 7.34 28.23
N ALA A 10 35.59 6.46 28.68
CA ALA A 10 35.15 5.42 27.79
C ALA A 10 34.38 6.14 26.71
N TRP A 11 35.02 6.35 25.65
CA TRP A 11 34.35 6.78 24.46
C TRP A 11 33.53 5.63 23.98
N CYS A 12 32.34 5.58 24.48
CA CYS A 12 31.36 4.81 23.79
C CYS A 12 31.09 5.57 22.51
N ALA A 13 31.91 5.30 21.55
CA ALA A 13 31.56 5.72 20.23
C ALA A 13 30.33 4.92 19.88
N VAL A 14 29.19 5.52 20.11
CA VAL A 14 27.98 4.99 19.58
C VAL A 14 28.09 5.20 18.10
N PHE A 15 28.60 4.21 17.44
CA PHE A 15 28.46 4.18 16.01
C PHE A 15 27.02 3.91 15.74
N ALA A 16 26.27 4.95 15.63
CA ALA A 16 25.04 4.82 14.93
C ALA A 16 25.44 4.47 13.51
N ALA A 17 25.52 3.19 13.24
CA ALA A 17 25.66 2.76 11.87
C ALA A 17 24.49 3.39 11.11
N PRO A 18 24.73 4.10 10.02
CA PRO A 18 23.64 4.54 9.19
C PRO A 18 22.91 3.27 8.80
N ALA A 19 21.77 3.08 9.37
CA ALA A 19 20.91 2.02 8.95
C ALA A 19 20.73 2.21 7.46
N LEU A 20 21.29 1.30 6.68
CA LEU A 20 20.95 1.21 5.30
C LEU A 20 19.44 1.17 5.29
N ALA A 21 18.86 2.28 4.99
CA ALA A 21 17.44 2.44 5.13
C ALA A 21 16.77 1.44 4.22
N ALA A 22 16.28 0.38 4.81
CA ALA A 22 15.30 -0.43 4.13
C ALA A 22 14.20 0.51 3.66
N PRO A 23 13.69 0.37 2.44
CA PRO A 23 12.63 1.24 1.98
C PRO A 23 11.48 1.15 2.97
N ALA A 24 10.91 2.29 3.28
CA ALA A 24 9.75 2.33 4.15
C ALA A 24 8.64 1.50 3.52
N MET A 25 8.09 0.60 4.29
CA MET A 25 7.05 -0.31 3.83
C MET A 25 5.71 0.09 4.41
N THR A 26 4.66 -0.34 3.77
CA THR A 26 3.29 -0.08 4.19
C THR A 26 2.50 -1.38 4.24
N ASN A 27 1.74 -1.55 5.30
CA ASN A 27 0.74 -2.60 5.39
C ASN A 27 -0.57 -2.00 4.91
N LEU A 28 -0.98 -2.37 3.72
CA LEU A 28 -2.16 -1.81 3.08
C LEU A 28 -3.34 -2.75 3.24
N LYS A 29 -4.47 -2.18 3.64
CA LYS A 29 -5.73 -2.90 3.74
C LYS A 29 -6.74 -2.19 2.86
N VAL A 30 -7.42 -2.92 2.02
CA VAL A 30 -8.44 -2.36 1.14
C VAL A 30 -9.79 -2.94 1.52
N GLU A 31 -10.75 -2.07 1.77
CA GLU A 31 -12.13 -2.46 2.06
C GLU A 31 -13.00 -2.08 0.88
N VAL A 32 -13.70 -3.06 0.32
CA VAL A 32 -14.56 -2.85 -0.83
C VAL A 32 -16.02 -3.00 -0.41
N LYS A 33 -16.79 -1.96 -0.63
CA LYS A 33 -18.20 -1.89 -0.23
C LYS A 33 -19.06 -1.32 -1.34
N THR A 34 -20.35 -1.56 -1.24
CA THR A 34 -21.33 -0.88 -2.08
C THR A 34 -21.52 0.56 -1.60
N LEU A 35 -22.23 1.37 -2.36
CA LEU A 35 -22.57 2.73 -1.92
C LEU A 35 -23.35 2.73 -0.60
N GLY A 36 -24.12 1.67 -0.37
CA GLY A 36 -24.87 1.52 0.88
C GLY A 36 -24.05 1.00 2.06
N GLY A 37 -22.77 0.71 1.85
CA GLY A 37 -21.90 0.23 2.93
C GLY A 37 -21.85 -1.27 3.11
N ASN A 38 -22.45 -2.05 2.21
CA ASN A 38 -22.41 -3.50 2.29
C ASN A 38 -21.11 -4.05 1.70
N PRO A 39 -20.47 -5.00 2.36
CA PRO A 39 -19.21 -5.55 1.85
C PRO A 39 -19.42 -6.28 0.52
N ILE A 40 -18.43 -6.19 -0.35
CA ILE A 40 -18.43 -6.89 -1.63
C ILE A 40 -17.40 -8.00 -1.59
N GLU A 41 -17.87 -9.23 -1.65
CA GLU A 41 -17.04 -10.42 -1.65
C GLU A 41 -16.51 -10.69 -3.06
N ARG A 42 -15.30 -11.24 -3.12
CA ARG A 42 -14.65 -11.65 -4.38
C ARG A 42 -14.42 -10.53 -5.39
N ALA A 43 -14.31 -9.31 -4.92
CA ALA A 43 -13.87 -8.23 -5.77
C ALA A 43 -12.37 -8.37 -6.03
N SER A 44 -11.97 -8.19 -7.27
CA SER A 44 -10.57 -8.24 -7.64
C SER A 44 -9.95 -6.88 -7.35
N VAL A 45 -8.97 -6.84 -6.47
CA VAL A 45 -8.25 -5.63 -6.11
C VAL A 45 -6.86 -5.70 -6.73
N VAL A 46 -6.57 -4.77 -7.62
CA VAL A 46 -5.28 -4.68 -8.29
C VAL A 46 -4.55 -3.47 -7.76
N VAL A 47 -3.34 -3.68 -7.25
CA VAL A 47 -2.49 -2.60 -6.76
C VAL A 47 -1.28 -2.51 -7.68
N ARG A 48 -1.04 -1.33 -8.22
CA ARG A 48 0.06 -1.10 -9.14
C ARG A 48 0.85 0.13 -8.72
N PHE A 49 2.17 0.02 -8.72
CA PHE A 49 2.99 1.20 -8.49
C PHE A 49 3.00 2.10 -9.71
N VAL A 50 2.75 3.37 -9.48
CA VAL A 50 2.83 4.39 -10.53
C VAL A 50 4.15 5.12 -10.41
N GLU A 51 4.53 5.46 -9.17
CA GLU A 51 5.74 6.20 -8.92
C GLU A 51 6.18 5.97 -7.49
N GLY A 52 7.44 5.69 -7.27
CA GLY A 52 7.95 5.49 -5.93
C GLY A 52 9.46 5.59 -5.90
N ARG A 53 9.98 6.14 -4.81
CA ARG A 53 11.41 6.28 -4.63
C ARG A 53 12.14 4.95 -4.60
N SER A 54 11.47 3.92 -4.16
CA SER A 54 12.07 2.62 -3.98
C SER A 54 12.13 1.81 -5.27
N VAL A 55 11.26 2.09 -6.21
CA VAL A 55 11.18 1.33 -7.45
C VAL A 55 12.42 1.53 -8.30
N ALA A 56 12.96 2.75 -8.32
CA ALA A 56 14.15 3.05 -9.08
C ALA A 56 15.42 2.46 -8.48
N LYS A 57 15.47 2.24 -7.17
CA LYS A 57 16.65 1.74 -6.48
C LYS A 57 16.80 0.23 -6.50
N PHE A 58 15.73 -0.48 -6.61
CA PHE A 58 15.76 -1.93 -6.56
C PHE A 58 15.97 -2.60 -7.91
N GLY A 59 16.03 -1.83 -8.96
CA GLY A 59 16.28 -2.38 -10.29
C GLY A 59 15.13 -3.23 -10.80
N LYS A 60 15.47 -4.23 -11.55
CA LYS A 60 14.59 -4.85 -12.51
C LYS A 60 13.60 -5.88 -12.01
N ARG A 61 13.52 -6.13 -10.70
CA ARG A 61 12.77 -7.30 -10.24
C ARG A 61 11.76 -7.04 -9.15
N ILE A 62 11.34 -5.80 -8.96
CA ILE A 62 10.29 -5.55 -8.00
C ILE A 62 8.96 -5.87 -8.66
N ARG A 63 8.20 -6.66 -7.92
CA ARG A 63 6.85 -6.89 -8.34
C ARG A 63 6.10 -5.59 -8.20
N THR A 64 5.65 -5.05 -9.32
CA THR A 64 4.97 -3.77 -9.35
C THR A 64 3.46 -3.90 -9.33
N ASN A 65 2.96 -5.12 -9.45
CA ASN A 65 1.52 -5.39 -9.48
C ASN A 65 1.17 -6.49 -8.51
N TRP A 66 0.08 -6.28 -7.76
CA TRP A 66 -0.51 -7.30 -6.92
C TRP A 66 -1.98 -7.40 -7.27
N GLU A 67 -2.50 -8.60 -7.34
CA GLU A 67 -3.91 -8.83 -7.55
C GLU A 67 -4.40 -9.80 -6.50
N MET A 68 -5.41 -9.40 -5.76
CA MET A 68 -6.00 -10.22 -4.70
C MET A 68 -7.50 -10.02 -4.69
N ARG A 69 -8.20 -10.99 -4.13
CA ARG A 69 -9.65 -10.92 -4.04
C ARG A 69 -10.10 -10.68 -2.61
N THR A 70 -11.16 -9.91 -2.45
CA THR A 70 -11.71 -9.63 -1.13
C THR A 70 -12.35 -10.87 -0.53
N ASN A 71 -12.31 -10.93 0.80
CA ASN A 71 -12.95 -12.01 1.55
C ASN A 71 -14.44 -11.70 1.76
N GLN A 72 -15.11 -12.48 2.61
CA GLN A 72 -16.53 -12.30 2.89
C GLN A 72 -16.87 -10.95 3.49
N ASP A 73 -15.92 -10.34 4.17
CA ASP A 73 -16.10 -9.01 4.75
C ASP A 73 -15.75 -7.88 3.79
N GLY A 74 -15.45 -8.23 2.54
CA GLY A 74 -15.05 -7.24 1.54
C GLY A 74 -13.67 -6.67 1.76
N VAL A 75 -12.82 -7.35 2.49
CA VAL A 75 -11.50 -6.86 2.90
C VAL A 75 -10.41 -7.68 2.25
N VAL A 76 -9.37 -7.01 1.82
CA VAL A 76 -8.15 -7.67 1.40
C VAL A 76 -6.96 -7.00 2.09
N LYS A 77 -6.05 -7.82 2.59
CA LYS A 77 -4.80 -7.33 3.16
C LYS A 77 -3.72 -7.54 2.13
N ILE A 78 -3.11 -6.47 1.70
CA ILE A 78 -2.03 -6.54 0.72
C ILE A 78 -0.74 -6.85 1.47
N PRO A 79 0.11 -7.75 0.97
CA PRO A 79 1.42 -7.96 1.57
C PRO A 79 2.20 -6.64 1.66
N PRO A 80 3.15 -6.50 2.60
CA PRO A 80 3.88 -5.25 2.74
C PRO A 80 4.45 -4.77 1.40
N ILE A 81 4.18 -3.52 1.07
CA ILE A 81 4.62 -2.90 -0.17
C ILE A 81 5.44 -1.66 0.14
N PRO A 82 6.37 -1.26 -0.73
CA PRO A 82 7.08 0.00 -0.54
C PRO A 82 6.13 1.19 -0.60
N GLN A 83 6.44 2.22 0.17
CA GLN A 83 5.68 3.45 0.15
C GLN A 83 5.89 4.18 -1.19
N GLY A 84 4.88 4.89 -1.63
CA GLY A 84 4.93 5.64 -2.87
C GLY A 84 3.54 5.88 -3.43
N LYS A 85 3.49 6.26 -4.69
CA LYS A 85 2.23 6.50 -5.37
C LYS A 85 1.75 5.20 -6.01
N ILE A 86 0.54 4.79 -5.66
CA ILE A 86 -0.04 3.56 -6.15
C ILE A 86 -1.37 3.82 -6.82
N LEU A 87 -1.67 2.99 -7.80
CA LEU A 87 -2.99 2.96 -8.43
C LEU A 87 -3.72 1.74 -7.91
N ILE A 88 -4.91 1.95 -7.39
CA ILE A 88 -5.77 0.85 -6.94
C ILE A 88 -6.93 0.75 -7.90
N GLN A 89 -7.08 -0.43 -8.47
CA GLN A 89 -8.21 -0.76 -9.33
C GLN A 89 -9.03 -1.85 -8.67
N VAL A 90 -10.33 -1.71 -8.66
CA VAL A 90 -11.22 -2.71 -8.10
C VAL A 90 -12.23 -3.11 -9.17
N ILE A 91 -12.29 -4.39 -9.44
CA ILE A 91 -13.18 -4.95 -10.44
C ILE A 91 -14.09 -5.96 -9.75
N ALA A 92 -15.37 -5.73 -9.81
CA ALA A 92 -16.36 -6.65 -9.25
C ALA A 92 -17.50 -6.83 -10.23
N LYS A 93 -18.01 -8.05 -10.31
CA LYS A 93 -19.10 -8.37 -11.20
C LYS A 93 -20.36 -7.61 -10.78
N GLY A 94 -20.97 -6.92 -11.69
CA GLY A 94 -22.18 -6.14 -11.40
C GLY A 94 -21.92 -4.75 -10.86
N PHE A 95 -20.68 -4.27 -10.93
CA PHE A 95 -20.32 -2.94 -10.49
C PHE A 95 -19.43 -2.24 -11.51
N GLN A 96 -19.41 -0.93 -11.46
CA GLN A 96 -18.47 -0.17 -12.29
C GLN A 96 -17.05 -0.39 -11.78
N THR A 97 -16.11 -0.46 -12.70
CA THR A 97 -14.69 -0.58 -12.33
C THR A 97 -14.24 0.71 -11.63
N PHE A 98 -13.58 0.52 -10.51
CA PHE A 98 -13.02 1.63 -9.75
C PHE A 98 -11.53 1.75 -10.05
N GLY A 99 -11.05 2.96 -10.17
CA GLY A 99 -9.62 3.22 -10.32
C GLY A 99 -9.27 4.57 -9.73
N GLN A 100 -8.30 4.59 -8.83
CA GLN A 100 -7.85 5.83 -8.22
C GLN A 100 -6.41 5.69 -7.75
N THR A 101 -5.68 6.80 -7.84
CA THR A 101 -4.29 6.87 -7.40
C THR A 101 -4.25 7.39 -5.97
N TYR A 102 -3.39 6.79 -5.15
CA TYR A 102 -3.20 7.18 -3.76
C TYR A 102 -1.72 7.37 -3.47
N ASP A 103 -1.43 8.35 -2.64
CA ASP A 103 -0.08 8.52 -2.11
C ASP A 103 -0.01 7.82 -0.77
N VAL A 104 0.78 6.76 -0.69
CA VAL A 104 0.91 5.96 0.51
C VAL A 104 2.26 6.26 1.15
N ASN A 105 2.23 6.91 2.29
CA ASN A 105 3.43 7.30 3.02
C ASN A 105 3.35 6.94 4.51
N GLU A 106 2.46 6.03 4.87
CA GLU A 106 2.24 5.61 6.24
C GLU A 106 2.58 4.13 6.39
N GLU A 107 2.95 3.71 7.60
CA GLU A 107 3.24 2.30 7.86
C GLU A 107 2.00 1.43 7.74
N GLU A 108 0.86 1.98 8.09
CA GLU A 108 -0.42 1.29 7.96
C GLU A 108 -1.41 2.21 7.29
N LYS A 109 -2.09 1.71 6.29
CA LYS A 109 -3.12 2.47 5.61
C LYS A 109 -4.27 1.58 5.24
N THR A 110 -5.48 2.08 5.53
CA THR A 110 -6.72 1.44 5.13
C THR A 110 -7.39 2.32 4.09
N ILE A 111 -7.73 1.74 2.95
CA ILE A 111 -8.41 2.45 1.88
C ILE A 111 -9.79 1.84 1.73
N GLU A 112 -10.81 2.67 1.86
CA GLU A 112 -12.19 2.25 1.65
C GLU A 112 -12.60 2.59 0.22
N VAL A 113 -13.06 1.59 -0.50
CA VAL A 113 -13.53 1.74 -1.87
C VAL A 113 -15.02 1.45 -1.90
N ARG A 114 -15.80 2.39 -2.42
CA ARG A 114 -17.24 2.18 -2.61
C ARG A 114 -17.51 2.09 -4.09
N LEU A 115 -18.03 0.95 -4.51
CA LEU A 115 -18.31 0.69 -5.91
C LEU A 115 -19.71 1.16 -6.27
N LYS A 116 -19.80 1.76 -7.44
CA LYS A 116 -21.08 2.22 -7.98
C LYS A 116 -21.77 1.12 -8.76
N PRO A 117 -23.09 1.09 -8.76
CA PRO A 117 -23.82 0.15 -9.61
C PRO A 117 -23.53 0.43 -11.08
N PRO A 118 -23.74 -0.57 -11.96
CA PRO A 118 -23.48 -0.35 -13.37
C PRO A 118 -24.41 0.71 -13.93
N GLN A 119 -23.88 1.48 -14.88
CA GLN A 119 -24.71 2.47 -15.55
C GLN A 119 -25.70 1.77 -16.46
N PRO A 120 -26.96 2.22 -16.49
CA PRO A 120 -27.91 1.67 -17.43
C PRO A 120 -27.43 1.97 -18.84
N GLN A 121 -27.32 0.93 -19.64
CA GLN A 121 -26.94 1.10 -21.02
C GLN A 121 -28.16 1.53 -21.79
N HIS A 122 -28.16 2.77 -22.21
CA HIS A 122 -29.17 3.22 -23.14
C HIS A 122 -28.64 2.95 -24.53
N THR A 123 -29.11 1.86 -25.11
CA THR A 123 -28.87 1.67 -26.52
C THR A 123 -30.00 2.36 -27.24
N GLU A 124 -29.73 3.53 -27.72
CA GLU A 124 -30.68 4.14 -28.66
C GLU A 124 -30.38 3.56 -30.02
N HIS A 125 -31.21 2.62 -30.42
CA HIS A 125 -31.20 2.17 -31.77
C HIS A 125 -32.16 3.06 -32.54
N ARG A 126 -31.61 3.82 -33.39
CA ARG A 126 -32.43 4.52 -34.39
C ARG A 126 -32.16 3.95 -35.76
#